data_bab34aa9afa928336b3571546957db00
#
_entry.id   bab34aa9afa928336b3571546957db00
#
_cell.length_a   1.000
_cell.length_b   1.000
_cell.length_c   1.000
_cell.angle_alpha   90.00
_cell.angle_beta   90.00
_cell.angle_gamma   90.00
#
_symmetry.space_group_name_H-M   'P 1'
#
loop_
_entity.id
_entity.type
_entity.pdbx_description
1 polymer ?
#
loop_
_entity_poly.entity_id
_entity_poly.type
_entity_poly.pdbx_seq_one_letter_code
_entity_poly.pdbx_strand_id
1 'polypeptide(L)'
;MRTANPALSDRTFTGFGRVAGAEQMTIQGTANKALLLLLCVMITAAWVWNMYYRSLNPQVVIPWVTVGAIAGFIVALVTVFKQTWAPVTAPIYALLEGLVLGGVSALFEAQFPGIVLQAVALTLGTCLALLLAYKTGLIRASENFKLAVVAATGAIALFYVLTIILSFFRVQVPLVYGSGWVGIGFSIVVVTIAALNLVLDFDFIEQGAAQGAPKFMEWYAAFGLMVTLIWLYLEILRLLAKLRSRD
;
A
#
# COMPACT_ATOMS: atom_id res chain seq x y z
N MET A 1 13.10 -6.48 15.89
CA MET A 1 11.71 -6.42 15.40
C MET A 1 11.67 -6.83 13.93
N ARG A 2 10.69 -7.63 13.53
CA ARG A 2 10.54 -8.06 12.13
C ARG A 2 9.18 -7.56 11.66
N THR A 3 9.15 -6.68 10.64
CA THR A 3 7.90 -6.23 10.00
C THR A 3 7.72 -6.98 8.69
N ALA A 4 6.48 -7.15 8.25
CA ALA A 4 6.15 -7.79 6.98
C ALA A 4 6.50 -6.92 5.77
N ASN A 5 6.53 -5.61 5.97
CA ASN A 5 7.00 -4.69 4.95
C ASN A 5 8.54 -4.76 4.92
N PRO A 6 9.17 -5.23 3.84
CA PRO A 6 10.64 -5.34 3.76
C PRO A 6 11.33 -3.98 3.92
N ALA A 7 10.59 -2.88 3.72
CA ALA A 7 11.05 -1.53 3.97
C ALA A 7 11.19 -1.18 5.46
N LEU A 8 10.46 -1.86 6.36
CA LEU A 8 10.32 -1.49 7.77
C LEU A 8 10.86 -2.62 8.69
N SER A 9 12.18 -2.83 8.72
CA SER A 9 12.81 -3.81 9.62
C SER A 9 13.46 -3.13 10.84
N ASP A 10 13.64 -3.85 11.96
CA ASP A 10 14.32 -3.33 13.17
C ASP A 10 15.74 -2.85 12.91
N ARG A 11 16.41 -3.46 11.92
CA ARG A 11 17.74 -3.05 11.50
C ARG A 11 17.76 -1.66 10.87
N THR A 12 16.58 -1.17 10.45
CA THR A 12 16.41 0.17 9.87
C THR A 12 16.83 1.27 10.83
N PHE A 13 16.65 1.08 12.16
CA PHE A 13 17.00 2.07 13.18
C PHE A 13 18.39 1.86 13.80
N THR A 14 18.96 0.65 13.78
CA THR A 14 20.23 0.34 14.45
C THR A 14 21.46 1.00 13.81
N GLY A 15 21.36 1.45 12.55
CA GLY A 15 22.42 2.16 11.83
C GLY A 15 22.48 3.66 12.08
N PHE A 16 21.45 4.24 12.71
CA PHE A 16 21.36 5.68 12.94
C PHE A 16 21.52 5.96 14.44
N GLY A 17 22.55 6.73 14.82
CA GLY A 17 22.71 7.23 16.19
C GLY A 17 21.53 8.11 16.60
N ARG A 18 21.26 8.19 17.93
CA ARG A 18 20.27 9.15 18.45
C ARG A 18 20.66 10.57 18.05
N VAL A 19 19.75 11.23 17.33
CA VAL A 19 19.89 12.65 16.98
C VAL A 19 19.17 13.47 18.05
N ALA A 20 19.69 14.65 18.40
CA ALA A 20 19.11 15.48 19.44
C ALA A 20 18.15 16.54 18.89
N GLY A 21 17.03 16.75 19.58
CA GLY A 21 16.16 17.91 19.36
C GLY A 21 15.28 17.89 18.09
N ALA A 22 15.24 19.00 17.36
CA ALA A 22 14.32 19.22 16.22
C ALA A 22 14.53 18.30 15.00
N GLU A 23 15.61 17.53 14.97
CA GLU A 23 15.96 16.59 13.91
C GLU A 23 15.42 15.15 14.14
N GLN A 24 14.64 14.94 15.19
CA GLN A 24 14.05 13.65 15.50
C GLN A 24 12.74 13.42 14.77
N MET A 25 12.48 12.15 14.44
CA MET A 25 11.21 11.67 13.92
C MET A 25 10.09 11.87 14.95
N THR A 26 8.92 12.31 14.49
CA THR A 26 7.70 12.46 15.27
C THR A 26 6.54 11.74 14.63
N ILE A 27 5.58 11.25 15.44
CA ILE A 27 4.34 10.64 14.92
C ILE A 27 3.57 11.67 14.09
N GLN A 28 3.42 12.92 14.60
CA GLN A 28 2.72 13.98 13.88
C GLN A 28 3.41 14.34 12.56
N GLY A 29 4.75 14.41 12.55
CA GLY A 29 5.53 14.67 11.34
C GLY A 29 5.32 13.58 10.28
N THR A 30 5.27 12.31 10.71
CA THR A 30 4.99 11.18 9.83
C THR A 30 3.57 11.24 9.27
N ALA A 31 2.57 11.53 10.12
CA ALA A 31 1.18 11.68 9.68
C ALA A 31 1.03 12.81 8.64
N ASN A 32 1.65 13.96 8.86
CA ASN A 32 1.62 15.07 7.92
C ASN A 32 2.24 14.68 6.55
N LYS A 33 3.35 13.93 6.57
CA LYS A 33 4.00 13.45 5.35
C LYS A 33 3.16 12.40 4.64
N ALA A 34 2.51 11.50 5.39
CA ALA A 34 1.58 10.52 4.81
C ALA A 34 0.40 11.23 4.11
N LEU A 35 -0.18 12.27 4.72
CA LEU A 35 -1.22 13.07 4.09
C LEU A 35 -0.72 13.77 2.82
N LEU A 36 0.50 14.33 2.83
CA LEU A 36 1.09 14.96 1.65
C LEU A 36 1.30 13.94 0.52
N LEU A 37 1.80 12.74 0.84
CA LEU A 37 1.97 11.66 -0.14
C LEU A 37 0.62 11.21 -0.72
N LEU A 38 -0.42 11.08 0.11
CA LEU A 38 -1.77 10.77 -0.36
C LEU A 38 -2.32 11.86 -1.28
N LEU A 39 -2.06 13.14 -1.00
CA LEU A 39 -2.42 14.23 -1.91
C LEU A 39 -1.68 14.13 -3.25
N CYS A 40 -0.40 13.79 -3.26
CA CYS A 40 0.35 13.53 -4.50
C CYS A 40 -0.29 12.40 -5.32
N VAL A 41 -0.64 11.29 -4.67
CA VAL A 41 -1.37 10.17 -5.31
C VAL A 41 -2.69 10.67 -5.91
N MET A 42 -3.49 11.42 -5.15
CA MET A 42 -4.80 11.89 -5.59
C MET A 42 -4.71 12.84 -6.79
N ILE A 43 -3.71 13.73 -6.84
CA ILE A 43 -3.53 14.68 -7.95
C ILE A 43 -3.29 13.92 -9.26
N THR A 44 -2.35 12.99 -9.30
CA THR A 44 -2.04 12.23 -10.51
C THR A 44 -3.12 11.20 -10.84
N ALA A 45 -3.74 10.60 -9.83
CA ALA A 45 -4.90 9.71 -10.03
C ALA A 45 -6.08 10.45 -10.66
N ALA A 46 -6.43 11.63 -10.15
CA ALA A 46 -7.50 12.47 -10.71
C ALA A 46 -7.20 12.90 -12.15
N TRP A 47 -5.92 13.18 -12.46
CA TRP A 47 -5.51 13.55 -13.81
C TRP A 47 -5.71 12.39 -14.80
N VAL A 48 -5.23 11.17 -14.48
CA VAL A 48 -5.41 9.98 -15.34
C VAL A 48 -6.89 9.57 -15.42
N TRP A 49 -7.63 9.66 -14.30
CA TRP A 49 -9.07 9.44 -14.25
C TRP A 49 -9.81 10.37 -15.23
N ASN A 50 -9.54 11.65 -15.19
CA ASN A 50 -10.17 12.63 -16.10
C ASN A 50 -9.80 12.36 -17.58
N MET A 51 -8.56 11.92 -17.85
CA MET A 51 -8.12 11.54 -19.18
C MET A 51 -8.93 10.36 -19.73
N TYR A 52 -9.20 9.33 -18.89
CA TYR A 52 -10.05 8.22 -19.26
C TYR A 52 -11.47 8.66 -19.60
N TYR A 53 -12.12 9.46 -18.73
CA TYR A 53 -13.52 9.86 -18.93
C TYR A 53 -13.71 10.87 -20.06
N ARG A 54 -12.68 11.58 -20.50
CA ARG A 54 -12.74 12.42 -21.71
C ARG A 54 -12.65 11.61 -23.00
N SER A 55 -11.93 10.51 -22.99
CA SER A 55 -11.71 9.69 -24.19
C SER A 55 -12.63 8.45 -24.27
N LEU A 56 -13.08 7.94 -23.12
CA LEU A 56 -13.77 6.65 -22.93
C LEU A 56 -13.00 5.48 -23.58
N ASN A 57 -11.68 5.63 -23.73
CA ASN A 57 -10.82 4.67 -24.39
C ASN A 57 -9.74 4.17 -23.41
N PRO A 58 -9.73 2.88 -23.02
CA PRO A 58 -8.71 2.29 -22.16
C PRO A 58 -7.28 2.47 -22.67
N GLN A 59 -7.08 2.50 -24.00
CA GLN A 59 -5.76 2.63 -24.61
C GLN A 59 -5.04 3.95 -24.23
N VAL A 60 -5.78 4.97 -23.85
CA VAL A 60 -5.22 6.28 -23.46
C VAL A 60 -4.55 6.22 -22.08
N VAL A 61 -5.07 5.39 -21.16
CA VAL A 61 -4.55 5.30 -19.79
C VAL A 61 -3.51 4.21 -19.60
N ILE A 62 -3.51 3.15 -20.45
CA ILE A 62 -2.56 2.03 -20.35
C ILE A 62 -1.09 2.47 -20.31
N PRO A 63 -0.59 3.39 -21.16
CA PRO A 63 0.79 3.84 -21.10
C PRO A 63 1.15 4.46 -19.74
N TRP A 64 0.26 5.26 -19.16
CA TRP A 64 0.46 5.91 -17.86
C TRP A 64 0.48 4.92 -16.71
N VAL A 65 -0.41 3.94 -16.73
CA VAL A 65 -0.43 2.82 -15.77
C VAL A 65 0.88 2.02 -15.88
N THR A 66 1.34 1.71 -17.10
CA THR A 66 2.57 0.96 -17.31
C THR A 66 3.80 1.72 -16.84
N VAL A 67 3.92 3.01 -17.21
CA VAL A 67 5.02 3.87 -16.76
C VAL A 67 4.99 4.03 -15.25
N GLY A 68 3.81 4.30 -14.67
CA GLY A 68 3.63 4.42 -13.22
C GLY A 68 4.08 3.14 -12.49
N ALA A 69 3.63 1.97 -12.95
CA ALA A 69 3.97 0.70 -12.33
C ALA A 69 5.48 0.39 -12.40
N ILE A 70 6.10 0.53 -13.57
CA ILE A 70 7.53 0.21 -13.75
C ILE A 70 8.40 1.24 -13.02
N ALA A 71 8.18 2.52 -13.24
CA ALA A 71 8.97 3.58 -12.61
C ALA A 71 8.70 3.64 -11.09
N GLY A 72 7.44 3.46 -10.65
CA GLY A 72 7.06 3.35 -9.25
C GLY A 72 7.78 2.21 -8.55
N PHE A 73 7.81 1.04 -9.15
CA PHE A 73 8.55 -0.11 -8.62
C PHE A 73 10.06 0.18 -8.46
N ILE A 74 10.69 0.80 -9.48
CA ILE A 74 12.11 1.16 -9.40
C ILE A 74 12.35 2.17 -8.27
N VAL A 75 11.52 3.23 -8.18
CA VAL A 75 11.64 4.24 -7.13
C VAL A 75 11.38 3.64 -5.74
N ALA A 76 10.42 2.71 -5.61
CA ALA A 76 10.20 1.98 -4.37
C ALA A 76 11.45 1.21 -3.95
N LEU A 77 12.08 0.47 -4.86
CA LEU A 77 13.34 -0.22 -4.57
C LEU A 77 14.44 0.75 -4.12
N VAL A 78 14.61 1.88 -4.83
CA VAL A 78 15.57 2.92 -4.43
C VAL A 78 15.27 3.42 -3.02
N THR A 79 14.00 3.70 -2.70
CA THR A 79 13.59 4.16 -1.36
C THR A 79 13.91 3.13 -0.28
N VAL A 80 13.65 1.84 -0.54
CA VAL A 80 13.94 0.74 0.39
C VAL A 80 15.43 0.60 0.67
N PHE A 81 16.27 0.65 -0.39
CA PHE A 81 17.72 0.48 -0.24
C PHE A 81 18.45 1.76 0.19
N LYS A 82 17.89 2.95 -0.07
CA LYS A 82 18.47 4.27 0.25
C LYS A 82 17.48 5.11 1.05
N GLN A 83 17.22 4.70 2.29
CA GLN A 83 16.25 5.33 3.19
C GLN A 83 16.47 6.84 3.39
N THR A 84 17.73 7.31 3.37
CA THR A 84 18.08 8.73 3.44
C THR A 84 17.55 9.55 2.27
N TRP A 85 17.19 8.92 1.15
CA TRP A 85 16.62 9.56 -0.03
C TRP A 85 15.08 9.63 0.03
N ALA A 86 14.45 9.03 1.06
CA ALA A 86 13.00 9.01 1.22
C ALA A 86 12.33 10.39 1.10
N PRO A 87 12.92 11.51 1.58
CA PRO A 87 12.32 12.83 1.40
C PRO A 87 12.05 13.24 -0.07
N VAL A 88 12.83 12.68 -1.01
CA VAL A 88 12.69 12.92 -2.45
C VAL A 88 11.97 11.77 -3.15
N THR A 89 12.36 10.54 -2.84
CA THR A 89 11.87 9.37 -3.54
C THR A 89 10.43 9.02 -3.17
N ALA A 90 9.99 9.25 -1.92
CA ALA A 90 8.63 8.98 -1.51
C ALA A 90 7.57 9.84 -2.24
N PRO A 91 7.74 11.17 -2.39
CA PRO A 91 6.84 11.97 -3.22
C PRO A 91 6.83 11.55 -4.70
N ILE A 92 7.99 11.22 -5.28
CA ILE A 92 8.07 10.73 -6.67
C ILE A 92 7.31 9.41 -6.80
N TYR A 93 7.50 8.49 -5.86
CA TYR A 93 6.75 7.23 -5.82
C TYR A 93 5.24 7.49 -5.73
N ALA A 94 4.81 8.39 -4.85
CA ALA A 94 3.40 8.74 -4.69
C ALA A 94 2.76 9.27 -5.99
N LEU A 95 3.47 10.13 -6.73
CA LEU A 95 3.00 10.62 -8.03
C LEU A 95 2.90 9.49 -9.07
N LEU A 96 3.86 8.57 -9.09
CA LEU A 96 3.86 7.43 -10.02
C LEU A 96 2.76 6.43 -9.69
N GLU A 97 2.55 6.13 -8.42
CA GLU A 97 1.45 5.25 -7.98
C GLU A 97 0.08 5.86 -8.25
N GLY A 98 -0.05 7.18 -8.15
CA GLY A 98 -1.29 7.85 -8.53
C GLY A 98 -1.65 7.65 -10.01
N LEU A 99 -0.66 7.58 -10.92
CA LEU A 99 -0.92 7.22 -12.33
C LEU A 99 -1.53 5.82 -12.45
N VAL A 100 -0.99 4.86 -11.70
CA VAL A 100 -1.49 3.48 -11.67
C VAL A 100 -2.91 3.44 -11.11
N LEU A 101 -3.09 4.03 -9.92
CA LEU A 101 -4.38 3.99 -9.23
C LEU A 101 -5.46 4.72 -10.01
N GLY A 102 -5.16 5.85 -10.63
CA GLY A 102 -6.10 6.60 -11.45
C GLY A 102 -6.60 5.79 -12.65
N GLY A 103 -5.70 5.12 -13.37
CA GLY A 103 -6.05 4.29 -14.51
C GLY A 103 -6.80 3.01 -14.11
N VAL A 104 -6.30 2.28 -13.12
CA VAL A 104 -6.95 1.07 -12.61
C VAL A 104 -8.35 1.39 -12.07
N SER A 105 -8.47 2.42 -11.25
CA SER A 105 -9.75 2.85 -10.68
C SER A 105 -10.76 3.25 -11.77
N ALA A 106 -10.33 4.01 -12.79
CA ALA A 106 -11.22 4.41 -13.88
C ALA A 106 -11.77 3.20 -14.67
N LEU A 107 -10.93 2.19 -14.91
CA LEU A 107 -11.35 0.95 -15.58
C LEU A 107 -12.34 0.15 -14.74
N PHE A 108 -12.11 0.02 -13.43
CA PHE A 108 -13.05 -0.67 -12.54
C PHE A 108 -14.36 0.10 -12.37
N GLU A 109 -14.31 1.44 -12.27
CA GLU A 109 -15.52 2.27 -12.16
C GLU A 109 -16.38 2.21 -13.42
N ALA A 110 -15.75 2.18 -14.61
CA ALA A 110 -16.47 2.04 -15.87
C ALA A 110 -17.19 0.70 -15.98
N GLN A 111 -16.61 -0.37 -15.41
CA GLN A 111 -17.20 -1.71 -15.41
C GLN A 111 -18.22 -1.88 -14.27
N PHE A 112 -17.96 -1.29 -13.12
CA PHE A 112 -18.78 -1.42 -11.89
C PHE A 112 -19.01 -0.04 -11.25
N PRO A 113 -19.99 0.74 -11.70
CA PRO A 113 -20.24 2.10 -11.21
C PRO A 113 -20.38 2.19 -9.69
N GLY A 114 -19.66 3.14 -9.06
CA GLY A 114 -19.64 3.39 -7.62
C GLY A 114 -18.69 2.48 -6.84
N ILE A 115 -17.94 1.57 -7.49
CA ILE A 115 -17.03 0.63 -6.81
C ILE A 115 -15.83 1.36 -6.18
N VAL A 116 -15.31 2.38 -6.85
CA VAL A 116 -14.14 3.13 -6.38
C VAL A 116 -14.42 3.89 -5.09
N LEU A 117 -15.58 4.56 -5.02
CA LEU A 117 -15.98 5.25 -3.79
C LEU A 117 -16.13 4.27 -2.62
N GLN A 118 -16.70 3.09 -2.86
CA GLN A 118 -16.81 2.04 -1.84
C GLN A 118 -15.44 1.52 -1.41
N ALA A 119 -14.52 1.28 -2.36
CA ALA A 119 -13.17 0.81 -2.04
C ALA A 119 -12.38 1.85 -1.23
N VAL A 120 -12.44 3.13 -1.58
CA VAL A 120 -11.82 4.22 -0.83
C VAL A 120 -12.40 4.31 0.58
N ALA A 121 -13.73 4.32 0.71
CA ALA A 121 -14.38 4.39 2.02
C ALA A 121 -14.02 3.21 2.92
N LEU A 122 -14.00 1.99 2.38
CA LEU A 122 -13.61 0.80 3.13
C LEU A 122 -12.12 0.82 3.51
N THR A 123 -11.23 1.28 2.63
CA THR A 123 -9.79 1.39 2.91
C THR A 123 -9.53 2.38 4.05
N LEU A 124 -10.08 3.59 3.95
CA LEU A 124 -9.90 4.62 4.97
C LEU A 124 -10.62 4.24 6.27
N GLY A 125 -11.81 3.65 6.19
CA GLY A 125 -12.55 3.14 7.33
C GLY A 125 -11.78 2.04 8.07
N THR A 126 -11.19 1.09 7.34
CA THR A 126 -10.34 0.03 7.90
C THR A 126 -9.09 0.62 8.56
N CYS A 127 -8.41 1.55 7.91
CA CYS A 127 -7.25 2.24 8.46
C CYS A 127 -7.60 2.95 9.78
N LEU A 128 -8.69 3.71 9.80
CA LEU A 128 -9.14 4.43 10.99
C LEU A 128 -9.54 3.47 12.12
N ALA A 129 -10.31 2.43 11.82
CA ALA A 129 -10.73 1.43 12.79
C ALA A 129 -9.53 0.71 13.44
N LEU A 130 -8.53 0.30 12.63
CA LEU A 130 -7.32 -0.34 13.12
C LEU A 130 -6.42 0.62 13.90
N LEU A 131 -6.34 1.88 13.50
CA LEU A 131 -5.62 2.91 14.26
C LEU A 131 -6.25 3.13 15.64
N LEU A 132 -7.58 3.18 15.72
CA LEU A 132 -8.29 3.29 16.99
C LEU A 132 -8.10 2.04 17.84
N ALA A 133 -8.22 0.85 17.27
CA ALA A 133 -7.99 -0.42 17.96
C ALA A 133 -6.56 -0.55 18.48
N TYR A 134 -5.56 -0.07 17.72
CA TYR A 134 -4.15 -0.02 18.13
C TYR A 134 -3.96 0.97 19.29
N LYS A 135 -4.47 2.21 19.16
CA LYS A 135 -4.36 3.25 20.20
C LYS A 135 -5.05 2.86 21.52
N THR A 136 -6.20 2.18 21.46
CA THR A 136 -6.90 1.70 22.64
C THR A 136 -6.28 0.45 23.26
N GLY A 137 -5.27 -0.13 22.63
CA GLY A 137 -4.59 -1.36 23.06
C GLY A 137 -5.41 -2.63 22.86
N LEU A 138 -6.52 -2.55 22.11
CA LEU A 138 -7.33 -3.71 21.72
C LEU A 138 -6.54 -4.65 20.83
N ILE A 139 -5.72 -4.10 19.93
CA ILE A 139 -4.78 -4.84 19.10
C ILE A 139 -3.36 -4.39 19.48
N ARG A 140 -2.48 -5.35 19.75
CA ARG A 140 -1.08 -5.11 20.09
C ARG A 140 -0.17 -5.82 19.09
N ALA A 141 0.84 -5.13 18.60
CA ALA A 141 1.85 -5.68 17.71
C ALA A 141 2.87 -6.54 18.49
N SER A 142 2.40 -7.66 19.09
CA SER A 142 3.28 -8.62 19.77
C SER A 142 4.24 -9.28 18.77
N GLU A 143 5.35 -9.83 19.24
CA GLU A 143 6.34 -10.48 18.37
C GLU A 143 5.75 -11.65 17.57
N ASN A 144 4.87 -12.46 18.18
CA ASN A 144 4.19 -13.55 17.49
C ASN A 144 3.21 -13.02 16.42
N PHE A 145 2.49 -11.91 16.71
CA PHE A 145 1.61 -11.25 15.76
C PHE A 145 2.42 -10.74 14.55
N LYS A 146 3.54 -10.03 14.80
CA LYS A 146 4.43 -9.53 13.75
C LYS A 146 4.92 -10.67 12.87
N LEU A 147 5.42 -11.75 13.48
CA LEU A 147 5.91 -12.92 12.74
C LEU A 147 4.83 -13.54 11.86
N ALA A 148 3.61 -13.71 12.39
CA ALA A 148 2.49 -14.27 11.65
C ALA A 148 2.10 -13.41 10.44
N VAL A 149 1.97 -12.08 10.64
CA VAL A 149 1.62 -11.16 9.55
C VAL A 149 2.72 -11.09 8.50
N VAL A 150 4.00 -11.05 8.91
CA VAL A 150 5.17 -11.12 8.01
C VAL A 150 5.15 -12.38 7.15
N ALA A 151 4.98 -13.54 7.79
CA ALA A 151 4.98 -14.82 7.10
C ALA A 151 3.80 -14.91 6.09
N ALA A 152 2.61 -14.46 6.50
CA ALA A 152 1.43 -14.45 5.64
C ALA A 152 1.61 -13.49 4.45
N THR A 153 2.15 -12.29 4.67
CA THR A 153 2.45 -11.31 3.61
C THR A 153 3.50 -11.87 2.63
N GLY A 154 4.56 -12.49 3.16
CA GLY A 154 5.58 -13.15 2.33
C GLY A 154 4.99 -14.27 1.47
N ALA A 155 4.10 -15.10 2.04
CA ALA A 155 3.42 -16.16 1.30
C ALA A 155 2.53 -15.60 0.17
N ILE A 156 1.78 -14.52 0.44
CA ILE A 156 0.95 -13.83 -0.58
C ILE A 156 1.83 -13.25 -1.68
N ALA A 157 2.93 -12.58 -1.32
CA ALA A 157 3.86 -12.00 -2.29
C ALA A 157 4.48 -13.08 -3.19
N LEU A 158 4.96 -14.18 -2.62
CA LEU A 158 5.47 -15.33 -3.39
C LEU A 158 4.40 -15.93 -4.30
N PHE A 159 3.17 -16.06 -3.81
CA PHE A 159 2.06 -16.56 -4.59
C PHE A 159 1.75 -15.63 -5.79
N TYR A 160 1.77 -14.31 -5.61
CA TYR A 160 1.59 -13.37 -6.72
C TYR A 160 2.74 -13.39 -7.73
N VAL A 161 3.99 -13.47 -7.26
CA VAL A 161 5.16 -13.65 -8.14
C VAL A 161 5.02 -14.94 -8.97
N LEU A 162 4.65 -16.05 -8.34
CA LEU A 162 4.39 -17.31 -9.04
C LEU A 162 3.27 -17.16 -10.07
N THR A 163 2.18 -16.47 -9.72
CA THR A 163 1.06 -16.22 -10.64
C THR A 163 1.49 -15.41 -11.85
N ILE A 164 2.35 -14.38 -11.67
CA ILE A 164 2.91 -13.59 -12.75
C ILE A 164 3.79 -14.47 -13.63
N ILE A 165 4.68 -15.28 -13.06
CA ILE A 165 5.52 -16.22 -13.84
C ILE A 165 4.66 -17.19 -14.64
N LEU A 166 3.63 -17.79 -14.04
CA LEU A 166 2.71 -18.71 -14.71
C LEU A 166 1.93 -18.02 -15.85
N SER A 167 1.62 -16.72 -15.72
CA SER A 167 0.94 -15.97 -16.77
C SER A 167 1.75 -15.88 -18.07
N PHE A 168 3.09 -15.85 -18.00
CA PHE A 168 3.96 -15.92 -19.20
C PHE A 168 3.81 -17.26 -19.93
N PHE A 169 3.46 -18.32 -19.23
CA PHE A 169 3.17 -19.64 -19.79
C PHE A 169 1.69 -19.82 -20.15
N ARG A 170 0.88 -18.74 -20.14
CA ARG A 170 -0.58 -18.73 -20.38
C ARG A 170 -1.37 -19.59 -19.40
N VAL A 171 -0.81 -19.92 -18.23
CA VAL A 171 -1.51 -20.61 -17.16
C VAL A 171 -2.23 -19.57 -16.30
N GLN A 172 -3.56 -19.61 -16.29
CA GLN A 172 -4.37 -18.75 -15.41
C GLN A 172 -4.62 -19.46 -14.09
N VAL A 173 -4.38 -18.76 -12.97
CA VAL A 173 -4.63 -19.27 -11.63
C VAL A 173 -6.02 -18.82 -11.18
N PRO A 174 -7.01 -19.74 -11.07
CA PRO A 174 -8.40 -19.38 -10.75
C PRO A 174 -8.58 -18.67 -9.41
N LEU A 175 -7.69 -18.94 -8.44
CA LEU A 175 -7.70 -18.29 -7.11
C LEU A 175 -7.58 -16.75 -7.19
N VAL A 176 -6.76 -16.23 -8.11
CA VAL A 176 -6.54 -14.79 -8.24
C VAL A 176 -7.62 -14.14 -9.11
N TYR A 177 -7.97 -14.78 -10.23
CA TYR A 177 -8.83 -14.18 -11.26
C TYR A 177 -10.28 -14.64 -11.19
N GLY A 178 -10.57 -15.77 -10.55
CA GLY A 178 -11.92 -16.33 -10.49
C GLY A 178 -12.83 -15.59 -9.51
N SER A 179 -14.11 -15.40 -9.90
CA SER A 179 -15.18 -14.83 -9.07
C SER A 179 -15.98 -15.90 -8.29
N GLY A 180 -15.53 -17.16 -8.31
CA GLY A 180 -16.12 -18.22 -7.51
C GLY A 180 -15.86 -18.07 -6.00
N TRP A 181 -16.53 -18.88 -5.18
CA TRP A 181 -16.42 -18.85 -3.71
C TRP A 181 -14.97 -18.92 -3.20
N VAL A 182 -14.15 -19.74 -3.85
CA VAL A 182 -12.73 -19.92 -3.48
C VAL A 182 -11.92 -18.63 -3.76
N GLY A 183 -12.17 -18.00 -4.91
CA GLY A 183 -11.51 -16.74 -5.27
C GLY A 183 -11.93 -15.56 -4.37
N ILE A 184 -13.19 -15.52 -3.94
CA ILE A 184 -13.69 -14.52 -2.98
C ILE A 184 -13.08 -14.79 -1.60
N GLY A 185 -13.08 -16.04 -1.12
CA GLY A 185 -12.46 -16.42 0.15
C GLY A 185 -10.98 -16.07 0.20
N PHE A 186 -10.24 -16.34 -0.87
CA PHE A 186 -8.84 -15.93 -1.00
C PHE A 186 -8.69 -14.40 -0.90
N SER A 187 -9.53 -13.61 -1.61
CA SER A 187 -9.48 -12.16 -1.55
C SER A 187 -9.78 -11.62 -0.14
N ILE A 188 -10.71 -12.21 0.61
CA ILE A 188 -11.00 -11.82 2.00
C ILE A 188 -9.76 -12.05 2.87
N VAL A 189 -9.08 -13.19 2.72
CA VAL A 189 -7.84 -13.48 3.47
C VAL A 189 -6.77 -12.45 3.14
N VAL A 190 -6.56 -12.13 1.85
CA VAL A 190 -5.54 -11.16 1.43
C VAL A 190 -5.87 -9.75 1.95
N VAL A 191 -7.13 -9.30 1.85
CA VAL A 191 -7.59 -8.02 2.43
C VAL A 191 -7.33 -7.98 3.93
N THR A 192 -7.62 -9.07 4.65
CA THR A 192 -7.38 -9.14 6.09
C THR A 192 -5.89 -9.02 6.41
N ILE A 193 -5.02 -9.74 5.70
CA ILE A 193 -3.56 -9.65 5.91
C ILE A 193 -3.03 -8.25 5.54
N ALA A 194 -3.49 -7.65 4.44
CA ALA A 194 -3.14 -6.28 4.07
C ALA A 194 -3.56 -5.28 5.15
N ALA A 195 -4.77 -5.42 5.71
CA ALA A 195 -5.24 -4.60 6.83
C ALA A 195 -4.35 -4.77 8.08
N LEU A 196 -3.99 -5.99 8.44
CA LEU A 196 -3.13 -6.25 9.61
C LEU A 196 -1.72 -5.67 9.46
N ASN A 197 -1.23 -5.47 8.24
CA ASN A 197 0.04 -4.76 8.02
C ASN A 197 -0.01 -3.30 8.48
N LEU A 198 -1.18 -2.62 8.44
CA LEU A 198 -1.32 -1.27 8.99
C LEU A 198 -0.96 -1.21 10.49
N VAL A 199 -1.30 -2.25 11.25
CA VAL A 199 -0.93 -2.33 12.67
C VAL A 199 0.60 -2.37 12.83
N LEU A 200 1.29 -3.07 11.94
CA LEU A 200 2.77 -3.10 11.93
C LEU A 200 3.36 -1.74 11.54
N ASP A 201 2.74 -1.05 10.59
CA ASP A 201 3.17 0.29 10.19
C ASP A 201 2.99 1.30 11.33
N PHE A 202 1.87 1.23 12.08
CA PHE A 202 1.65 2.09 13.27
C PHE A 202 2.69 1.82 14.35
N ASP A 203 2.96 0.54 14.65
CA ASP A 203 3.97 0.14 15.62
C ASP A 203 5.38 0.60 15.22
N PHE A 204 5.73 0.51 13.93
CA PHE A 204 6.98 1.01 13.40
C PHE A 204 7.13 2.54 13.59
N ILE A 205 6.07 3.30 13.30
CA ILE A 205 6.05 4.77 13.45
C ILE A 205 6.23 5.14 14.92
N GLU A 206 5.49 4.50 15.83
CA GLU A 206 5.55 4.76 17.27
C GLU A 206 6.94 4.44 17.83
N GLN A 207 7.51 3.30 17.47
CA GLN A 207 8.84 2.89 17.92
C GLN A 207 9.95 3.77 17.34
N GLY A 208 9.85 4.16 16.07
CA GLY A 208 10.79 5.09 15.45
C GLY A 208 10.82 6.44 16.17
N ALA A 209 9.67 6.98 16.50
CA ALA A 209 9.53 8.20 17.27
C ALA A 209 10.09 8.05 18.70
N ALA A 210 9.77 6.95 19.40
CA ALA A 210 10.24 6.67 20.75
C ALA A 210 11.76 6.47 20.83
N GLN A 211 12.37 5.93 19.78
CA GLN A 211 13.83 5.72 19.70
C GLN A 211 14.59 6.97 19.28
N GLY A 212 13.91 8.07 18.91
CA GLY A 212 14.55 9.29 18.43
C GLY A 212 15.21 9.11 17.05
N ALA A 213 14.57 8.36 16.15
CA ALA A 213 15.07 8.17 14.80
C ALA A 213 15.23 9.51 14.05
N PRO A 214 16.12 9.61 13.04
CA PRO A 214 16.35 10.84 12.30
C PRO A 214 15.09 11.32 11.55
N LYS A 215 14.99 12.64 11.32
CA LYS A 215 13.84 13.32 10.70
C LYS A 215 13.44 12.77 9.32
N PHE A 216 14.38 12.32 8.50
CA PHE A 216 14.06 11.74 7.18
C PHE A 216 13.27 10.43 7.30
N MET A 217 13.33 9.75 8.46
CA MET A 217 12.56 8.54 8.71
C MET A 217 11.04 8.79 8.75
N GLU A 218 10.59 10.03 8.97
CA GLU A 218 9.17 10.39 8.82
C GLU A 218 8.68 10.15 7.38
N TRP A 219 9.51 10.48 6.37
CA TRP A 219 9.19 10.23 4.96
C TRP A 219 9.21 8.74 4.63
N TYR A 220 10.19 8.03 5.19
CA TYR A 220 10.32 6.60 4.98
C TYR A 220 9.15 5.83 5.59
N ALA A 221 8.76 6.15 6.82
CA ALA A 221 7.62 5.54 7.49
C ALA A 221 6.28 5.90 6.82
N ALA A 222 6.13 7.15 6.36
CA ALA A 222 4.98 7.59 5.57
C ALA A 222 4.90 6.85 4.22
N PHE A 223 6.03 6.61 3.57
CA PHE A 223 6.11 5.78 2.37
C PHE A 223 5.64 4.35 2.63
N GLY A 224 6.12 3.71 3.71
CA GLY A 224 5.69 2.36 4.08
C GLY A 224 4.19 2.27 4.33
N LEU A 225 3.64 3.18 5.12
CA LEU A 225 2.20 3.28 5.37
C LEU A 225 1.38 3.47 4.07
N MET A 226 1.87 4.31 3.16
CA MET A 226 1.22 4.54 1.87
C MET A 226 1.23 3.27 0.99
N VAL A 227 2.35 2.53 0.93
CA VAL A 227 2.44 1.25 0.21
C VAL A 227 1.38 0.27 0.71
N THR A 228 1.23 0.15 2.04
CA THR A 228 0.23 -0.73 2.65
C THR A 228 -1.20 -0.27 2.34
N LEU A 229 -1.48 1.04 2.40
CA LEU A 229 -2.81 1.59 2.06
C LEU A 229 -3.17 1.36 0.59
N ILE A 230 -2.22 1.53 -0.32
CA ILE A 230 -2.40 1.27 -1.76
C ILE A 230 -2.68 -0.21 -2.00
N TRP A 231 -1.91 -1.10 -1.38
CA TRP A 231 -2.16 -2.53 -1.48
C TRP A 231 -3.54 -2.90 -0.96
N LEU A 232 -3.91 -2.44 0.24
CA LEU A 232 -5.24 -2.67 0.82
C LEU A 232 -6.36 -2.16 -0.10
N TYR A 233 -6.21 -0.96 -0.66
CA TYR A 233 -7.17 -0.39 -1.60
C TYR A 233 -7.37 -1.28 -2.83
N LEU A 234 -6.29 -1.72 -3.46
CA LEU A 234 -6.35 -2.57 -4.65
C LEU A 234 -6.97 -3.94 -4.35
N GLU A 235 -6.71 -4.52 -3.18
CA GLU A 235 -7.31 -5.79 -2.77
C GLU A 235 -8.81 -5.65 -2.46
N ILE A 236 -9.21 -4.56 -1.80
CA ILE A 236 -10.63 -4.25 -1.56
C ILE A 236 -11.33 -4.02 -2.90
N LEU A 237 -10.75 -3.25 -3.81
CA LEU A 237 -11.30 -3.00 -5.14
C LEU A 237 -11.49 -4.31 -5.91
N ARG A 238 -10.50 -5.20 -5.88
CA ARG A 238 -10.56 -6.55 -6.47
C ARG A 238 -11.64 -7.41 -5.82
N LEU A 239 -11.74 -7.41 -4.51
CA LEU A 239 -12.76 -8.16 -3.78
C LEU A 239 -14.17 -7.69 -4.15
N LEU A 240 -14.41 -6.37 -4.15
CA LEU A 240 -15.70 -5.79 -4.54
C LEU A 240 -16.07 -6.14 -5.99
N ALA A 241 -15.10 -6.09 -6.91
CA ALA A 241 -15.32 -6.47 -8.30
C ALA A 241 -15.72 -7.95 -8.44
N LYS A 242 -15.05 -8.85 -7.70
CA LYS A 242 -15.42 -10.28 -7.69
C LYS A 242 -16.82 -10.52 -7.14
N LEU A 243 -17.24 -9.77 -6.13
CA LEU A 243 -18.60 -9.87 -5.57
C LEU A 243 -19.64 -9.41 -6.60
N ARG A 244 -19.40 -8.26 -7.28
CA ARG A 244 -20.33 -7.72 -8.29
C ARG A 244 -20.35 -8.48 -9.62
N SER A 245 -19.26 -9.17 -9.99
CA SER A 245 -19.22 -9.97 -11.21
C SER A 245 -19.97 -11.29 -11.10
N ARG A 246 -20.50 -11.59 -9.93
CA ARG A 246 -21.25 -12.80 -9.65
C ARG A 246 -22.78 -12.61 -9.73
N ASP A 247 -23.21 -11.38 -9.48
CA ASP A 247 -24.63 -10.96 -9.63
C ASP A 247 -24.93 -10.66 -11.10
#